data_43ea8268f5cd7a22e1ba2cf4c2fb664c
#
_entry.id   43ea8268f5cd7a22e1ba2cf4c2fb664c
#
_cell.length_a   1.000
_cell.length_b   1.000
_cell.length_c   1.000
_cell.angle_alpha   90.00
_cell.angle_beta   90.00
_cell.angle_gamma   90.00
#
_symmetry.space_group_name_H-M   'P 1'
#
loop_
_entity.id
_entity.type
_entity.pdbx_description
1 polymer ?
#
loop_
_entity_poly.entity_id
_entity_poly.type
_entity_poly.pdbx_seq_one_letter_code
_entity_poly.pdbx_strand_id
1 'polypeptide(L)'
;MTPGPPALRQVEAEIAAELAAVRPGLAAAYAAALPDARAAVLGRLWRGLLYEPLPGVAEQGPGRVRLHDGRLLTGPARLPHDLDPAPRPEDRPGAGTPRPGTADRRATEAGGGMAVRVDGRAYADPADLLAALGLPGSARLAADLERSTASLALSRAGASTRDVGREAGWEAGWKLEAFEQGVVDGHPYHPCCRNRPGFSVAEQLAYAPEHRPVVRLDLVDVPASRCLVAGPWPAELTDGDRVLVPVHPWQSRHRLPELGLEPSAAGVIPARPLMSLRTLAPVDGGPHVKTAVSARMTSHVRDISAASVRDAVPLSDLLTRAAARLGRAAPHIARYLCGAAVRVDGVPSAEVAVLLREPPSRFAGPEEVVAPLAALTTRPASGGPPLVRVLAEAAGGTTGSTTGTTGTTGSTAGSSAGWLAAFARTAFTAGLGLLAMGIALEAHGQNLLAVLDRHGRPARVVYRDLADIRVSPARLGRHGLETPPLHPRLVTDDPRHLREKLFGSLVGTTFAGLVSALGHGDRAVEARLWDVVATAARRAFDELPATDGLRADRAALFGPELPVKAHTLMQIDGGPPGDRWAYLPNPLAGG
;
A
#
# COMPACT_ATOMS: atom_id res chain seq x y z
N MET A 1 -27.39 29.71 12.86
CA MET A 1 -26.14 29.50 13.60
C MET A 1 -25.41 28.33 12.92
N THR A 2 -24.34 28.61 12.22
CA THR A 2 -23.43 27.57 11.70
C THR A 2 -22.86 26.81 12.90
N PRO A 3 -22.94 25.46 12.94
CA PRO A 3 -22.31 24.72 14.02
C PRO A 3 -20.81 25.04 14.01
N GLY A 4 -20.25 25.37 15.17
CA GLY A 4 -18.82 25.54 15.34
C GLY A 4 -18.04 24.29 14.94
N PRO A 5 -16.72 24.41 14.65
CA PRO A 5 -15.91 23.26 14.33
C PRO A 5 -16.02 22.22 15.46
N PRO A 6 -16.11 20.91 15.13
CA PRO A 6 -16.18 19.84 16.12
C PRO A 6 -14.94 19.91 17.04
N ALA A 7 -15.15 19.63 18.34
CA ALA A 7 -14.07 19.61 19.30
C ALA A 7 -12.96 18.63 18.86
N LEU A 8 -11.70 19.03 19.08
CA LEU A 8 -10.55 18.17 18.84
C LEU A 8 -10.50 17.04 19.88
N ARG A 9 -10.11 15.87 19.45
CA ARG A 9 -9.76 14.76 20.35
C ARG A 9 -8.39 14.99 20.98
N GLN A 10 -8.09 14.26 22.03
CA GLN A 10 -6.84 14.44 22.76
C GLN A 10 -5.61 14.36 21.84
N VAL A 11 -5.46 13.29 21.05
CA VAL A 11 -4.30 13.12 20.14
C VAL A 11 -4.29 14.17 19.03
N GLU A 12 -5.46 14.58 18.53
CA GLU A 12 -5.56 15.65 17.53
C GLU A 12 -5.12 17.00 18.12
N ALA A 13 -5.49 17.28 19.37
CA ALA A 13 -5.10 18.49 20.07
C ALA A 13 -3.61 18.51 20.42
N GLU A 14 -3.04 17.38 20.83
CA GLU A 14 -1.61 17.21 21.07
C GLU A 14 -0.80 17.50 19.78
N ILE A 15 -1.19 16.89 18.66
CA ILE A 15 -0.56 17.14 17.35
C ILE A 15 -0.73 18.61 16.94
N ALA A 16 -1.91 19.22 17.13
CA ALA A 16 -2.14 20.63 16.79
C ALA A 16 -1.24 21.55 17.62
N ALA A 17 -1.08 21.30 18.91
CA ALA A 17 -0.24 22.08 19.80
C ALA A 17 1.25 21.97 19.44
N GLU A 18 1.74 20.75 19.20
CA GLU A 18 3.13 20.54 18.78
C GLU A 18 3.38 21.13 17.38
N LEU A 19 2.42 20.99 16.45
CA LEU A 19 2.52 21.55 15.11
C LEU A 19 2.59 23.09 15.13
N ALA A 20 1.85 23.74 16.02
CA ALA A 20 1.90 25.19 16.20
C ALA A 20 3.29 25.66 16.66
N ALA A 21 3.99 24.85 17.44
CA ALA A 21 5.36 25.13 17.89
C ALA A 21 6.41 24.84 16.80
N VAL A 22 6.28 23.69 16.11
CA VAL A 22 7.30 23.20 15.16
C VAL A 22 7.13 23.83 13.77
N ARG A 23 5.88 23.98 13.28
CA ARG A 23 5.60 24.48 11.93
C ARG A 23 4.23 25.16 11.88
N PRO A 24 4.10 26.37 12.47
CA PRO A 24 2.82 27.08 12.63
C PRO A 24 2.09 27.32 11.30
N GLY A 25 2.82 27.46 10.18
CA GLY A 25 2.24 27.63 8.84
C GLY A 25 1.38 26.46 8.35
N LEU A 26 1.44 25.28 8.99
CA LEU A 26 0.59 24.14 8.67
C LEU A 26 -0.67 24.04 9.57
N ALA A 27 -0.80 24.81 10.62
CA ALA A 27 -1.88 24.67 11.60
C ALA A 27 -3.28 24.80 10.99
N ALA A 28 -3.49 25.80 10.13
CA ALA A 28 -4.77 26.00 9.45
C ALA A 28 -5.09 24.84 8.47
N ALA A 29 -4.10 24.39 7.70
CA ALA A 29 -4.25 23.25 6.78
C ALA A 29 -4.54 21.94 7.53
N TYR A 30 -3.91 21.73 8.70
CA TYR A 30 -4.17 20.59 9.56
C TYR A 30 -5.62 20.58 10.06
N ALA A 31 -6.10 21.71 10.61
CA ALA A 31 -7.47 21.82 11.08
C ALA A 31 -8.49 21.58 9.95
N ALA A 32 -8.22 22.10 8.75
CA ALA A 32 -9.05 21.88 7.57
C ALA A 32 -9.05 20.42 7.08
N ALA A 33 -7.96 19.67 7.28
CA ALA A 33 -7.84 18.29 6.83
C ALA A 33 -8.48 17.26 7.79
N LEU A 34 -8.73 17.62 9.06
CA LEU A 34 -9.25 16.69 10.09
C LEU A 34 -10.60 16.05 9.73
N PRO A 35 -11.64 16.78 9.28
CA PRO A 35 -12.92 16.17 8.93
C PRO A 35 -12.79 15.09 7.86
N ASP A 36 -12.04 15.37 6.80
CA ASP A 36 -11.82 14.44 5.71
C ASP A 36 -10.92 13.26 6.13
N ALA A 37 -9.98 13.46 7.05
CA ALA A 37 -9.17 12.37 7.61
C ALA A 37 -10.01 11.42 8.46
N ARG A 38 -10.91 11.95 9.32
CA ARG A 38 -11.87 11.15 10.10
C ARG A 38 -12.77 10.34 9.16
N ALA A 39 -13.34 10.97 8.13
CA ALA A 39 -14.20 10.32 7.15
C ALA A 39 -13.48 9.18 6.41
N ALA A 40 -12.23 9.36 6.01
CA ALA A 40 -11.43 8.35 5.33
C ALA A 40 -11.12 7.15 6.25
N VAL A 41 -10.69 7.39 7.49
CA VAL A 41 -10.41 6.32 8.46
C VAL A 41 -11.71 5.59 8.85
N LEU A 42 -12.82 6.33 9.05
CA LEU A 42 -14.13 5.74 9.30
C LEU A 42 -14.60 4.88 8.13
N GLY A 43 -14.40 5.32 6.89
CA GLY A 43 -14.73 4.56 5.68
C GLY A 43 -13.99 3.22 5.62
N ARG A 44 -12.72 3.18 6.00
CA ARG A 44 -11.91 1.96 6.05
C ARG A 44 -12.32 1.03 7.19
N LEU A 45 -12.62 1.58 8.36
CA LEU A 45 -13.19 0.82 9.49
C LEU A 45 -14.55 0.22 9.11
N TRP A 46 -15.42 1.03 8.48
CA TRP A 46 -16.73 0.58 8.01
C TRP A 46 -16.64 -0.54 6.98
N ARG A 47 -15.68 -0.45 6.04
CA ARG A 47 -15.38 -1.55 5.12
C ARG A 47 -15.00 -2.83 5.88
N GLY A 48 -14.17 -2.74 6.91
CA GLY A 48 -13.83 -3.89 7.76
C GLY A 48 -15.06 -4.49 8.44
N LEU A 49 -15.93 -3.64 9.00
CA LEU A 49 -17.19 -4.06 9.61
C LEU A 49 -18.14 -4.75 8.63
N LEU A 50 -18.19 -4.29 7.38
CA LEU A 50 -19.05 -4.87 6.33
C LEU A 50 -18.55 -6.21 5.80
N TYR A 51 -17.23 -6.48 5.85
CA TYR A 51 -16.65 -7.55 5.02
C TYR A 51 -15.66 -8.46 5.74
N GLU A 52 -15.15 -8.08 6.90
CA GLU A 52 -14.19 -8.93 7.61
C GLU A 52 -14.89 -9.70 8.74
N PRO A 53 -14.50 -10.95 9.04
CA PRO A 53 -15.14 -11.76 10.08
C PRO A 53 -14.71 -11.29 11.48
N LEU A 54 -15.20 -10.13 11.89
CA LEU A 54 -14.82 -9.50 13.16
C LEU A 54 -15.53 -10.15 14.34
N PRO A 55 -14.84 -10.31 15.49
CA PRO A 55 -15.48 -10.80 16.71
C PRO A 55 -16.61 -9.85 17.15
N GLY A 56 -17.76 -10.42 17.51
CA GLY A 56 -18.94 -9.64 17.88
C GLY A 56 -19.89 -9.31 16.73
N VAL A 57 -19.49 -9.53 15.47
CA VAL A 57 -20.35 -9.35 14.30
C VAL A 57 -21.08 -10.65 13.99
N ALA A 58 -22.43 -10.59 13.90
CA ALA A 58 -23.29 -11.73 13.61
C ALA A 58 -23.68 -11.84 12.14
N GLU A 59 -24.07 -10.70 11.53
CA GLU A 59 -24.53 -10.65 10.14
C GLU A 59 -23.96 -9.41 9.44
N GLN A 60 -23.61 -9.59 8.16
CA GLN A 60 -23.10 -8.53 7.30
C GLN A 60 -23.95 -8.45 6.02
N GLY A 61 -24.20 -7.22 5.55
CA GLY A 61 -24.94 -6.98 4.32
C GLY A 61 -24.68 -5.60 3.74
N PRO A 62 -25.20 -5.28 2.55
CA PRO A 62 -24.97 -3.99 1.93
C PRO A 62 -25.40 -2.82 2.82
N GLY A 63 -24.42 -2.05 3.30
CA GLY A 63 -24.66 -0.88 4.16
C GLY A 63 -25.21 -1.17 5.56
N ARG A 64 -25.19 -2.42 6.02
CA ARG A 64 -25.68 -2.79 7.37
C ARG A 64 -24.88 -3.94 7.99
N VAL A 65 -24.75 -3.90 9.30
CA VAL A 65 -24.10 -4.93 10.11
C VAL A 65 -24.95 -5.17 11.36
N ARG A 66 -25.19 -6.43 11.73
CA ARG A 66 -25.83 -6.81 12.99
C ARG A 66 -24.78 -7.41 13.93
N LEU A 67 -24.78 -6.97 15.16
CA LEU A 67 -23.94 -7.54 16.22
C LEU A 67 -24.64 -8.72 16.91
N HIS A 68 -23.88 -9.57 17.59
CA HIS A 68 -24.42 -10.68 18.39
C HIS A 68 -25.32 -10.24 19.53
N ASP A 69 -25.15 -9.01 20.04
CA ASP A 69 -26.03 -8.42 21.09
C ASP A 69 -27.33 -7.81 20.53
N GLY A 70 -27.56 -7.95 19.20
CA GLY A 70 -28.76 -7.49 18.51
C GLY A 70 -28.69 -6.07 17.94
N ARG A 71 -27.68 -5.26 18.31
CA ARG A 71 -27.53 -3.89 17.79
C ARG A 71 -27.36 -3.89 16.28
N LEU A 72 -27.96 -2.90 15.61
CA LEU A 72 -27.91 -2.73 14.17
C LEU A 72 -27.08 -1.49 13.79
N LEU A 73 -26.07 -1.73 12.98
CA LEU A 73 -25.29 -0.68 12.36
C LEU A 73 -25.81 -0.43 10.94
N THR A 74 -25.94 0.84 10.57
CA THR A 74 -26.28 1.27 9.20
C THR A 74 -25.35 2.37 8.73
N GLY A 75 -24.98 2.34 7.46
CA GLY A 75 -24.07 3.31 6.85
C GLY A 75 -24.09 3.21 5.34
N PRO A 76 -23.23 3.94 4.63
CA PRO A 76 -23.17 3.88 3.17
C PRO A 76 -22.94 2.46 2.67
N ALA A 77 -23.71 2.07 1.65
CA ALA A 77 -23.45 0.83 0.91
C ALA A 77 -22.14 0.99 0.12
N ARG A 78 -21.21 0.07 0.33
CA ARG A 78 -19.91 0.05 -0.35
C ARG A 78 -19.62 -1.34 -0.89
N LEU A 79 -18.86 -1.42 -1.97
CA LEU A 79 -18.26 -2.69 -2.41
C LEU A 79 -16.91 -2.92 -1.72
N PRO A 80 -16.44 -4.16 -1.65
CA PRO A 80 -15.17 -4.49 -0.99
C PRO A 80 -13.96 -3.75 -1.58
N HIS A 81 -14.02 -3.41 -2.87
CA HIS A 81 -12.95 -2.77 -3.62
C HIS A 81 -13.09 -1.24 -3.74
N ASP A 82 -14.13 -0.64 -3.19
CA ASP A 82 -14.30 0.82 -3.25
C ASP A 82 -13.15 1.52 -2.54
N LEU A 83 -12.49 2.43 -3.26
CA LEU A 83 -11.59 3.42 -2.65
C LEU A 83 -12.42 4.48 -1.93
N ASP A 84 -11.82 5.17 -0.96
CA ASP A 84 -12.49 6.27 -0.29
C ASP A 84 -12.86 7.35 -1.31
N PRO A 85 -14.14 7.81 -1.33
CA PRO A 85 -14.55 8.89 -2.21
C PRO A 85 -13.76 10.16 -1.85
N ALA A 86 -13.29 10.88 -2.87
CA ALA A 86 -12.84 12.25 -2.62
C ALA A 86 -14.06 13.10 -2.24
N PRO A 87 -13.92 14.11 -1.34
CA PRO A 87 -14.94 15.10 -1.16
C PRO A 87 -15.25 15.74 -2.52
N ARG A 88 -16.53 15.80 -2.89
CA ARG A 88 -16.94 16.41 -4.15
C ARG A 88 -16.62 17.90 -4.09
N PRO A 89 -16.22 18.54 -5.21
CA PRO A 89 -15.99 19.99 -5.23
C PRO A 89 -17.18 20.81 -4.71
N GLU A 90 -18.39 20.31 -4.90
CA GLU A 90 -19.66 20.88 -4.42
C GLU A 90 -19.87 20.75 -2.91
N ASP A 91 -19.15 19.87 -2.23
CA ASP A 91 -19.23 19.66 -0.77
C ASP A 91 -18.27 20.59 0.01
N ARG A 92 -17.48 21.42 -0.70
CA ARG A 92 -16.59 22.41 -0.06
C ARG A 92 -17.38 23.66 0.33
N PRO A 93 -17.24 24.17 1.57
CA PRO A 93 -17.85 25.43 1.96
C PRO A 93 -17.31 26.55 1.06
N GLY A 94 -18.15 27.10 0.18
CA GLY A 94 -17.80 28.23 -0.71
C GLY A 94 -17.96 28.00 -2.21
N ALA A 95 -18.32 26.82 -2.69
CA ALA A 95 -18.55 26.56 -4.11
C ALA A 95 -20.06 26.69 -4.47
N GLY A 96 -20.41 27.82 -5.06
CA GLY A 96 -21.50 28.08 -6.00
C GLY A 96 -22.94 27.60 -5.76
N THR A 97 -23.89 28.46 -6.07
CA THR A 97 -25.36 28.32 -6.03
C THR A 97 -25.92 27.04 -6.67
N PRO A 98 -26.94 26.37 -6.05
CA PRO A 98 -27.58 25.16 -6.59
C PRO A 98 -28.47 25.46 -7.81
N ARG A 99 -28.43 24.62 -8.83
CA ARG A 99 -29.40 24.60 -9.92
C ARG A 99 -30.75 24.04 -9.44
N PRO A 100 -31.91 24.66 -9.76
CA PRO A 100 -33.21 24.16 -9.38
C PRO A 100 -33.63 22.97 -10.25
N GLY A 101 -34.05 21.85 -9.63
CA GLY A 101 -34.71 20.76 -10.35
C GLY A 101 -34.56 19.33 -9.86
N THR A 102 -34.03 19.04 -8.66
CA THR A 102 -33.96 17.66 -8.14
C THR A 102 -34.26 17.58 -6.65
N ALA A 103 -35.54 17.86 -6.30
CA ALA A 103 -35.94 18.04 -4.90
C ALA A 103 -36.22 16.76 -4.09
N ASP A 104 -36.22 15.55 -4.66
CA ASP A 104 -36.80 14.37 -3.98
C ASP A 104 -35.81 13.27 -3.56
N ARG A 105 -34.51 13.46 -3.76
CA ARG A 105 -33.44 12.57 -3.18
C ARG A 105 -32.54 13.24 -2.14
N ARG A 106 -32.81 14.52 -1.81
CA ARG A 106 -31.94 15.36 -0.94
C ARG A 106 -32.36 15.43 0.52
N ALA A 107 -33.45 14.84 0.93
CA ALA A 107 -33.96 14.95 2.31
C ALA A 107 -33.18 14.10 3.33
N THR A 108 -32.23 13.24 2.89
CA THR A 108 -31.38 12.41 3.78
C THR A 108 -29.91 12.81 3.84
N GLU A 109 -29.48 13.81 3.06
CA GLU A 109 -28.05 14.19 2.91
C GLU A 109 -27.70 15.63 3.30
N ALA A 110 -28.57 16.33 3.94
CA ALA A 110 -28.29 17.70 4.43
C ALA A 110 -27.41 17.67 5.70
N GLY A 111 -26.11 17.64 5.50
CA GLY A 111 -25.08 17.62 6.53
C GLY A 111 -23.93 16.64 6.30
N GLY A 112 -23.67 16.29 5.11
CA GLY A 112 -23.13 15.14 4.42
C GLY A 112 -21.69 14.71 4.64
N GLY A 113 -21.15 14.57 5.86
CA GLY A 113 -19.93 13.82 6.14
C GLY A 113 -20.21 12.30 6.25
N MET A 114 -19.18 11.46 6.04
CA MET A 114 -19.25 10.02 6.31
C MET A 114 -19.71 9.78 7.76
N ALA A 115 -20.80 9.05 7.95
CA ALA A 115 -21.28 8.63 9.26
C ALA A 115 -21.83 7.20 9.24
N VAL A 116 -21.62 6.48 10.33
CA VAL A 116 -22.21 5.17 10.61
C VAL A 116 -23.17 5.32 11.79
N ARG A 117 -24.35 4.73 11.71
CA ARG A 117 -25.34 4.78 12.78
C ARG A 117 -25.39 3.45 13.53
N VAL A 118 -25.44 3.52 14.86
CA VAL A 118 -25.69 2.38 15.73
C VAL A 118 -27.05 2.63 16.40
N ASP A 119 -28.04 1.81 16.12
CA ASP A 119 -29.43 1.98 16.58
C ASP A 119 -29.97 3.41 16.39
N GLY A 120 -29.66 4.02 15.24
CA GLY A 120 -30.06 5.37 14.87
C GLY A 120 -29.12 6.49 15.30
N ARG A 121 -28.25 6.31 16.31
CA ARG A 121 -27.26 7.30 16.73
C ARG A 121 -26.08 7.35 15.75
N ALA A 122 -25.78 8.52 15.21
CA ALA A 122 -24.72 8.73 14.22
C ALA A 122 -23.34 8.91 14.87
N TYR A 123 -22.32 8.28 14.25
CA TYR A 123 -20.92 8.41 14.60
C TYR A 123 -20.13 8.82 13.35
N ALA A 124 -19.45 9.94 13.42
CA ALA A 124 -18.58 10.47 12.36
C ALA A 124 -17.09 10.27 12.68
N ASP A 125 -16.77 9.88 13.91
CA ASP A 125 -15.40 9.57 14.34
C ASP A 125 -15.21 8.05 14.44
N PRO A 126 -14.11 7.49 13.85
CA PRO A 126 -13.89 6.05 13.84
C PRO A 126 -13.61 5.45 15.21
N ALA A 127 -12.92 6.19 16.11
CA ALA A 127 -12.60 5.69 17.44
C ALA A 127 -13.84 5.72 18.36
N ASP A 128 -14.71 6.74 18.23
CA ASP A 128 -15.98 6.80 18.95
C ASP A 128 -16.92 5.68 18.51
N LEU A 129 -17.01 5.43 17.20
CA LEU A 129 -17.77 4.28 16.69
C LEU A 129 -17.28 3.00 17.34
N LEU A 130 -15.97 2.73 17.24
CA LEU A 130 -15.39 1.47 17.74
C LEU A 130 -15.56 1.32 19.26
N ALA A 131 -15.38 2.40 20.02
CA ALA A 131 -15.63 2.42 21.47
C ALA A 131 -17.09 2.12 21.80
N ALA A 132 -18.05 2.71 21.06
CA ALA A 132 -19.47 2.45 21.23
C ALA A 132 -19.87 1.00 20.89
N LEU A 133 -19.15 0.36 19.95
CA LEU A 133 -19.40 -1.04 19.59
C LEU A 133 -18.94 -2.01 20.69
N GLY A 134 -17.88 -1.68 21.44
CA GLY A 134 -17.37 -2.54 22.51
C GLY A 134 -16.92 -3.93 22.01
N LEU A 135 -16.40 -4.03 20.77
CA LEU A 135 -15.98 -5.31 20.22
C LEU A 135 -14.83 -5.89 21.04
N PRO A 136 -14.79 -7.22 21.26
CA PRO A 136 -13.69 -7.86 21.97
C PRO A 136 -12.32 -7.50 21.38
N GLY A 137 -11.37 -7.09 22.23
CA GLY A 137 -10.02 -6.74 21.82
C GLY A 137 -9.85 -5.39 21.09
N SER A 138 -10.91 -4.57 20.97
CA SER A 138 -10.91 -3.35 20.15
C SER A 138 -10.28 -2.11 20.80
N ALA A 139 -9.99 -2.11 22.10
CA ALA A 139 -9.50 -0.91 22.81
C ALA A 139 -8.20 -0.35 22.23
N ARG A 140 -7.23 -1.24 21.90
CA ARG A 140 -5.98 -0.84 21.24
C ARG A 140 -6.24 -0.27 19.85
N LEU A 141 -7.13 -0.89 19.09
CA LEU A 141 -7.48 -0.41 17.76
C LEU A 141 -8.12 0.99 17.82
N ALA A 142 -8.95 1.29 18.80
CA ALA A 142 -9.53 2.63 18.97
C ALA A 142 -8.43 3.70 19.13
N ALA A 143 -7.44 3.45 19.99
CA ALA A 143 -6.29 4.35 20.14
C ALA A 143 -5.42 4.46 18.86
N ASP A 144 -5.27 3.36 18.11
CA ASP A 144 -4.55 3.36 16.82
C ASP A 144 -5.31 4.14 15.75
N LEU A 145 -6.65 4.09 15.74
CA LEU A 145 -7.50 4.87 14.82
C LEU A 145 -7.40 6.37 15.10
N GLU A 146 -7.40 6.76 16.37
CA GLU A 146 -7.23 8.16 16.77
C GLU A 146 -5.90 8.72 16.28
N ARG A 147 -4.79 8.00 16.54
CA ARG A 147 -3.46 8.39 16.03
C ARG A 147 -3.39 8.38 14.51
N SER A 148 -3.98 7.36 13.86
CA SER A 148 -4.00 7.26 12.40
C SER A 148 -4.76 8.43 11.77
N THR A 149 -5.87 8.86 12.36
CA THR A 149 -6.65 10.03 11.90
C THR A 149 -5.85 11.30 12.01
N ALA A 150 -5.25 11.57 13.16
CA ALA A 150 -4.47 12.76 13.41
C ALA A 150 -3.21 12.83 12.50
N SER A 151 -2.48 11.70 12.35
CA SER A 151 -1.33 11.63 11.44
C SER A 151 -1.74 11.74 9.97
N LEU A 152 -2.91 11.21 9.57
CA LEU A 152 -3.42 11.38 8.20
C LEU A 152 -3.76 12.83 7.90
N ALA A 153 -4.36 13.55 8.85
CA ALA A 153 -4.62 14.98 8.72
C ALA A 153 -3.32 15.77 8.55
N LEU A 154 -2.26 15.44 9.33
CA LEU A 154 -0.94 16.04 9.19
C LEU A 154 -0.31 15.76 7.81
N SER A 155 -0.42 14.50 7.33
CA SER A 155 0.06 14.11 6.00
C SER A 155 -0.62 14.93 4.88
N ARG A 156 -1.96 15.09 4.97
CA ARG A 156 -2.76 15.87 4.02
C ARG A 156 -2.44 17.36 4.11
N ALA A 157 -2.28 17.92 5.31
CA ALA A 157 -1.88 19.31 5.51
C ALA A 157 -0.53 19.60 4.85
N GLY A 158 0.46 18.74 5.08
CA GLY A 158 1.77 18.89 4.45
C GLY A 158 1.75 18.77 2.93
N ALA A 159 0.83 17.99 2.36
CA ALA A 159 0.68 17.85 0.93
C ALA A 159 -0.07 19.02 0.29
N SER A 160 -1.11 19.57 0.94
CA SER A 160 -1.96 20.64 0.40
C SER A 160 -1.24 21.99 0.25
N THR A 161 -0.18 22.21 1.03
CA THR A 161 0.62 23.46 0.97
C THR A 161 1.68 23.44 -0.13
N ARG A 162 1.79 22.34 -0.88
CA ARG A 162 2.70 22.25 -2.02
C ARG A 162 1.94 22.50 -3.31
N ASP A 163 2.55 23.26 -4.20
CA ASP A 163 2.00 23.56 -5.52
C ASP A 163 2.13 22.33 -6.44
N VAL A 164 1.31 21.31 -6.17
CA VAL A 164 1.27 20.08 -6.97
C VAL A 164 0.53 20.30 -8.30
N GLY A 165 -0.12 21.44 -8.45
CA GLY A 165 -0.95 21.78 -9.61
C GLY A 165 -0.18 21.98 -10.92
N ARG A 166 1.12 22.26 -10.86
CA ARG A 166 1.99 22.41 -12.04
C ARG A 166 2.72 21.14 -12.45
N GLU A 167 2.82 20.16 -11.54
CA GLU A 167 3.48 18.87 -11.80
C GLU A 167 2.47 17.79 -12.24
N ALA A 168 1.20 18.10 -12.45
CA ALA A 168 0.14 17.15 -12.79
C ALA A 168 0.14 16.71 -14.27
N GLY A 169 1.09 17.18 -15.08
CA GLY A 169 1.31 16.67 -16.42
C GLY A 169 2.16 15.40 -16.36
N TRP A 170 1.79 14.36 -17.12
CA TRP A 170 2.68 13.28 -17.43
C TRP A 170 3.86 13.84 -18.25
N GLU A 171 5.02 14.00 -17.60
CA GLU A 171 6.25 14.39 -18.27
C GLU A 171 7.28 13.28 -18.10
N ALA A 172 7.91 12.91 -19.20
CA ALA A 172 9.08 12.04 -19.19
C ALA A 172 10.16 12.67 -18.29
N GLY A 173 10.49 12.02 -17.17
CA GLY A 173 11.46 12.53 -16.20
C GLY A 173 11.04 12.43 -14.74
N TRP A 174 9.83 11.99 -14.43
CA TRP A 174 9.44 11.72 -13.05
C TRP A 174 10.31 10.59 -12.46
N LYS A 175 10.93 10.89 -11.32
CA LYS A 175 11.71 9.90 -10.58
C LYS A 175 10.80 9.05 -9.72
N LEU A 176 11.20 7.79 -9.49
CA LEU A 176 10.48 6.84 -8.63
C LEU A 176 10.11 7.46 -7.28
N GLU A 177 11.02 8.24 -6.68
CA GLU A 177 10.82 8.86 -5.37
C GLU A 177 9.64 9.85 -5.37
N ALA A 178 9.39 10.54 -6.47
CA ALA A 178 8.26 11.46 -6.60
C ALA A 178 6.92 10.72 -6.53
N PHE A 179 6.80 9.56 -7.19
CA PHE A 179 5.63 8.68 -7.09
C PHE A 179 5.44 8.14 -5.67
N GLU A 180 6.52 7.65 -5.06
CA GLU A 180 6.52 7.08 -3.70
C GLU A 180 6.06 8.10 -2.66
N GLN A 181 6.59 9.31 -2.74
CA GLN A 181 6.31 10.42 -1.84
C GLN A 181 4.96 11.10 -2.13
N GLY A 182 4.37 10.82 -3.28
CA GLY A 182 3.04 11.28 -3.66
C GLY A 182 1.89 10.52 -3.00
N VAL A 183 2.16 9.35 -2.40
CA VAL A 183 1.13 8.54 -1.72
C VAL A 183 0.84 9.12 -0.33
N VAL A 184 -0.08 10.07 -0.25
CA VAL A 184 -0.41 10.79 0.98
C VAL A 184 -1.28 9.95 1.93
N ASP A 185 -2.30 9.27 1.43
CA ASP A 185 -3.31 8.59 2.24
C ASP A 185 -2.89 7.19 2.74
N GLY A 186 -1.76 6.67 2.27
CA GLY A 186 -1.24 5.35 2.66
C GLY A 186 -2.06 4.20 2.08
N HIS A 187 -2.19 3.11 2.82
CA HIS A 187 -2.88 1.91 2.36
C HIS A 187 -4.39 2.15 2.24
N PRO A 188 -5.02 1.90 1.06
CA PRO A 188 -6.40 2.32 0.80
C PRO A 188 -7.45 1.59 1.64
N TYR A 189 -7.16 0.39 2.12
CA TYR A 189 -8.11 -0.46 2.85
C TYR A 189 -7.77 -0.66 4.33
N HIS A 190 -6.62 -0.16 4.79
CA HIS A 190 -6.18 -0.34 6.16
C HIS A 190 -6.64 0.81 7.05
N PRO A 191 -7.42 0.58 8.13
CA PRO A 191 -7.91 1.66 8.97
C PRO A 191 -6.79 2.43 9.70
N CYS A 192 -5.70 1.74 10.08
CA CYS A 192 -4.52 2.37 10.69
C CYS A 192 -3.47 2.77 9.64
N CYS A 193 -3.88 3.31 8.49
CA CYS A 193 -3.04 3.60 7.33
C CYS A 193 -1.88 4.57 7.60
N ARG A 194 -2.03 5.46 8.59
CA ARG A 194 -1.02 6.46 9.00
C ARG A 194 -0.71 6.40 10.49
N ASN A 195 -0.96 5.25 11.15
CA ASN A 195 -0.57 5.07 12.54
C ASN A 195 0.96 5.12 12.69
N ARG A 196 1.47 6.03 13.53
CA ARG A 196 2.89 6.27 13.77
C ARG A 196 3.17 6.48 15.26
N PRO A 197 2.92 5.47 16.09
CA PRO A 197 3.19 5.58 17.52
C PRO A 197 4.69 5.82 17.77
N GLY A 198 4.99 6.71 18.70
CA GLY A 198 6.37 7.07 19.05
C GLY A 198 7.03 8.10 18.12
N PHE A 199 6.31 8.61 17.10
CA PHE A 199 6.78 9.73 16.29
C PHE A 199 6.15 11.03 16.77
N SER A 200 6.98 12.01 17.13
CA SER A 200 6.57 13.40 17.32
C SER A 200 6.14 14.03 16.01
N VAL A 201 5.50 15.19 16.03
CA VAL A 201 5.18 15.96 14.81
C VAL A 201 6.44 16.35 14.06
N ALA A 202 7.48 16.79 14.79
CA ALA A 202 8.77 17.10 14.18
C ALA A 202 9.35 15.91 13.42
N GLU A 203 9.30 14.71 14.00
CA GLU A 203 9.81 13.48 13.37
C GLU A 203 8.93 13.03 12.20
N GLN A 204 7.61 13.16 12.29
CA GLN A 204 6.74 12.88 11.14
C GLN A 204 7.08 13.80 9.96
N LEU A 205 7.28 15.09 10.19
CA LEU A 205 7.67 16.05 9.17
C LEU A 205 9.09 15.80 8.61
N ALA A 206 10.00 15.32 9.47
CA ALA A 206 11.40 15.08 9.10
C ALA A 206 11.63 13.74 8.38
N TYR A 207 10.77 12.74 8.58
CA TYR A 207 11.05 11.38 8.13
C TYR A 207 9.98 10.79 7.21
N ALA A 208 8.75 11.28 7.25
CA ALA A 208 7.70 10.67 6.47
C ALA A 208 7.73 11.10 4.98
N PRO A 209 7.59 10.14 4.04
CA PRO A 209 7.79 10.37 2.60
C PRO A 209 6.86 11.42 2.02
N GLU A 210 5.62 11.52 2.48
CA GLU A 210 4.65 12.48 1.99
C GLU A 210 5.00 13.95 2.34
N HIS A 211 5.97 14.15 3.24
CA HIS A 211 6.55 15.48 3.51
C HIS A 211 7.79 15.78 2.67
N ARG A 212 8.26 14.83 1.85
CA ARG A 212 9.41 14.92 0.92
C ARG A 212 10.72 15.36 1.58
N PRO A 213 11.08 14.86 2.77
CA PRO A 213 12.34 15.22 3.40
C PRO A 213 13.54 14.57 2.69
N VAL A 214 14.72 15.08 2.98
CA VAL A 214 15.97 14.34 2.87
C VAL A 214 16.34 13.87 4.27
N VAL A 215 16.22 12.58 4.50
CA VAL A 215 16.63 11.91 5.74
C VAL A 215 18.10 11.60 5.64
N ARG A 216 18.85 11.86 6.69
CA ARG A 216 20.28 11.55 6.75
C ARG A 216 20.46 10.33 7.65
N LEU A 217 20.87 9.21 7.06
CA LEU A 217 21.12 7.97 7.81
C LEU A 217 22.40 8.08 8.63
N ASP A 218 22.37 7.47 9.80
CA ASP A 218 23.52 7.30 10.67
C ASP A 218 24.23 5.98 10.36
N LEU A 219 25.47 5.82 10.84
CA LEU A 219 26.21 4.56 10.76
C LEU A 219 26.51 4.05 12.17
N VAL A 220 26.31 2.75 12.37
CA VAL A 220 26.82 2.00 13.52
C VAL A 220 28.00 1.16 13.06
N ASP A 221 29.15 1.39 13.65
CA ASP A 221 30.39 0.71 13.33
C ASP A 221 30.65 -0.43 14.33
N VAL A 222 30.76 -1.66 13.84
CA VAL A 222 31.00 -2.85 14.65
C VAL A 222 32.05 -3.75 14.02
N PRO A 223 32.86 -4.50 14.81
CA PRO A 223 33.70 -5.56 14.27
C PRO A 223 32.87 -6.57 13.46
N ALA A 224 33.39 -7.10 12.37
CA ALA A 224 32.68 -8.07 11.53
C ALA A 224 32.22 -9.31 12.32
N SER A 225 32.94 -9.73 13.37
CA SER A 225 32.54 -10.81 14.27
C SER A 225 31.24 -10.50 15.04
N ARG A 226 30.92 -9.24 15.25
CA ARG A 226 29.67 -8.78 15.88
C ARG A 226 28.56 -8.47 14.89
N CYS A 227 28.69 -8.87 13.64
CA CYS A 227 27.66 -8.65 12.62
C CYS A 227 27.30 -9.96 11.94
N LEU A 228 25.99 -10.19 11.72
CA LEU A 228 25.52 -11.13 10.74
C LEU A 228 25.51 -10.40 9.39
N VAL A 229 26.28 -10.88 8.43
CA VAL A 229 26.28 -10.35 7.06
C VAL A 229 25.82 -11.44 6.10
N ALA A 230 24.97 -11.09 5.16
CA ALA A 230 24.49 -11.96 4.08
C ALA A 230 24.71 -11.26 2.73
N GLY A 231 25.35 -11.96 1.81
CA GLY A 231 25.74 -11.42 0.50
C GLY A 231 26.99 -10.54 0.53
N PRO A 232 27.43 -10.02 -0.64
CA PRO A 232 28.62 -9.17 -0.75
C PRO A 232 28.34 -7.79 -0.12
N TRP A 233 28.98 -7.52 1.01
CA TRP A 233 28.83 -6.23 1.68
C TRP A 233 29.65 -5.16 0.96
N PRO A 234 29.12 -3.94 0.74
CA PRO A 234 29.80 -2.89 -0.02
C PRO A 234 31.10 -2.42 0.63
N ALA A 235 32.11 -2.15 -0.20
CA ALA A 235 33.40 -1.66 0.27
C ALA A 235 33.27 -0.29 0.97
N GLU A 236 32.39 0.57 0.49
CA GLU A 236 32.09 1.88 1.08
C GLU A 236 31.42 1.82 2.46
N LEU A 237 30.90 0.65 2.82
CA LEU A 237 30.34 0.35 4.15
C LEU A 237 31.24 -0.61 4.95
N THR A 238 32.53 -0.64 4.62
CA THR A 238 33.55 -1.47 5.29
C THR A 238 34.74 -0.58 5.67
N ASP A 239 35.27 -0.76 6.88
CA ASP A 239 36.49 -0.13 7.34
C ASP A 239 37.39 -1.19 7.99
N GLY A 240 38.39 -1.68 7.25
CA GLY A 240 39.24 -2.79 7.66
C GLY A 240 38.42 -4.07 7.96
N ASP A 241 38.43 -4.51 9.21
CA ASP A 241 37.65 -5.66 9.72
C ASP A 241 36.28 -5.25 10.30
N ARG A 242 35.86 -4.02 10.07
CA ARG A 242 34.62 -3.45 10.62
C ARG A 242 33.54 -3.33 9.57
N VAL A 243 32.29 -3.44 10.01
CA VAL A 243 31.07 -3.29 9.20
C VAL A 243 30.37 -2.02 9.65
N LEU A 244 30.15 -1.11 8.70
CA LEU A 244 29.38 0.11 8.89
C LEU A 244 27.91 -0.18 8.52
N VAL A 245 27.03 -0.19 9.52
CA VAL A 245 25.61 -0.54 9.34
C VAL A 245 24.77 0.74 9.29
N PRO A 246 24.13 1.05 8.14
CA PRO A 246 23.21 2.19 8.06
C PRO A 246 21.99 2.03 8.96
N VAL A 247 21.68 3.06 9.73
CA VAL A 247 20.56 3.09 10.67
C VAL A 247 19.72 4.34 10.45
N HIS A 248 18.40 4.20 10.58
CA HIS A 248 17.48 5.33 10.50
C HIS A 248 17.67 6.25 11.72
N PRO A 249 17.69 7.60 11.57
CA PRO A 249 17.93 8.51 12.70
C PRO A 249 16.87 8.42 13.81
N TRP A 250 15.65 8.00 13.50
CA TRP A 250 14.65 7.66 14.52
C TRP A 250 15.12 6.48 15.38
N GLN A 251 15.64 5.42 14.74
CA GLN A 251 16.16 4.23 15.41
C GLN A 251 17.39 4.56 16.27
N SER A 252 18.28 5.40 15.74
CA SER A 252 19.46 5.87 16.47
C SER A 252 19.08 6.59 17.76
N ARG A 253 18.07 7.45 17.69
CA ARG A 253 17.64 8.25 18.85
C ARG A 253 16.86 7.44 19.88
N HIS A 254 15.97 6.55 19.43
CA HIS A 254 14.98 5.92 20.31
C HIS A 254 15.35 4.51 20.73
N ARG A 255 16.23 3.82 20.01
CA ARG A 255 16.49 2.39 20.26
C ARG A 255 17.94 2.04 20.54
N LEU A 256 18.90 2.66 19.83
CA LEU A 256 20.31 2.33 20.04
C LEU A 256 20.77 2.50 21.48
N PRO A 257 20.41 3.58 22.23
CA PRO A 257 20.80 3.72 23.63
C PRO A 257 20.34 2.58 24.52
N GLU A 258 19.11 2.06 24.29
CA GLU A 258 18.56 0.93 25.05
C GLU A 258 19.31 -0.39 24.75
N LEU A 259 19.97 -0.48 23.59
CA LEU A 259 20.78 -1.61 23.16
C LEU A 259 22.27 -1.46 23.51
N GLY A 260 22.64 -0.39 24.20
CA GLY A 260 24.05 -0.08 24.52
C GLY A 260 24.89 0.22 23.27
N LEU A 261 24.27 0.79 22.23
CA LEU A 261 24.91 1.16 20.96
C LEU A 261 24.80 2.66 20.73
N GLU A 262 25.79 3.20 20.02
CA GLU A 262 25.80 4.60 19.58
C GLU A 262 26.17 4.67 18.10
N PRO A 263 25.70 5.70 17.37
CA PRO A 263 26.18 5.97 16.02
C PRO A 263 27.66 6.35 16.05
N SER A 264 28.48 5.71 15.23
CA SER A 264 29.89 6.09 15.02
C SER A 264 30.01 7.33 14.12
N ALA A 265 29.03 7.52 13.23
CA ALA A 265 28.90 8.69 12.39
C ALA A 265 27.40 9.03 12.19
N ALA A 266 27.03 10.27 12.51
CA ALA A 266 25.67 10.75 12.41
C ALA A 266 25.44 11.50 11.10
N GLY A 267 24.28 11.24 10.46
CA GLY A 267 23.78 11.99 9.32
C GLY A 267 24.65 11.95 8.06
N VAL A 268 25.32 10.84 7.79
CA VAL A 268 26.30 10.74 6.70
C VAL A 268 25.73 10.35 5.34
N ILE A 269 24.63 9.58 5.28
CA ILE A 269 24.02 9.15 4.01
C ILE A 269 22.72 9.92 3.79
N PRO A 270 22.74 10.98 2.95
CA PRO A 270 21.51 11.68 2.59
C PRO A 270 20.65 10.80 1.67
N ALA A 271 19.38 10.58 2.05
CA ALA A 271 18.49 9.71 1.29
C ALA A 271 17.03 10.21 1.35
N ARG A 272 16.24 9.90 0.33
CA ARG A 272 14.81 10.21 0.25
C ARG A 272 13.99 9.01 0.73
N PRO A 273 13.10 9.18 1.72
CA PRO A 273 12.25 8.09 2.17
C PRO A 273 11.26 7.72 1.08
N LEU A 274 11.08 6.42 0.90
CA LEU A 274 10.07 5.84 0.01
C LEU A 274 8.78 5.55 0.80
N MET A 275 7.74 5.06 0.14
CA MET A 275 6.40 4.84 0.68
C MET A 275 6.39 4.11 2.03
N SER A 276 7.33 3.21 2.27
CA SER A 276 7.44 2.46 3.54
C SER A 276 8.03 3.27 4.70
N LEU A 277 8.48 4.51 4.49
CA LEU A 277 9.23 5.37 5.40
C LEU A 277 10.65 4.86 5.72
N ARG A 278 10.81 3.58 6.06
CA ARG A 278 12.08 2.94 6.45
C ARG A 278 12.95 2.44 5.28
N THR A 279 12.45 2.49 4.06
CA THR A 279 13.25 2.24 2.86
C THR A 279 13.57 3.58 2.23
N LEU A 280 14.83 3.85 2.02
CA LEU A 280 15.33 5.14 1.56
C LEU A 280 16.15 4.97 0.28
N ALA A 281 16.00 5.93 -0.63
CA ALA A 281 16.80 6.03 -1.85
C ALA A 281 17.91 7.06 -1.62
N PRO A 282 19.20 6.67 -1.63
CA PRO A 282 20.30 7.62 -1.50
C PRO A 282 20.23 8.72 -2.56
N VAL A 283 20.52 9.95 -2.18
CA VAL A 283 20.43 11.13 -3.08
C VAL A 283 21.42 11.00 -4.24
N ASP A 284 22.60 10.46 -3.96
CA ASP A 284 23.67 10.27 -4.93
C ASP A 284 23.52 8.99 -5.76
N GLY A 285 22.37 8.29 -5.60
CA GLY A 285 22.09 7.04 -6.28
C GLY A 285 22.60 5.80 -5.53
N GLY A 286 22.59 4.66 -6.22
CA GLY A 286 23.00 3.38 -5.63
C GLY A 286 21.83 2.55 -5.08
N PRO A 287 22.12 1.50 -4.29
CA PRO A 287 21.11 0.63 -3.71
C PRO A 287 20.18 1.37 -2.76
N HIS A 288 18.89 1.02 -2.79
CA HIS A 288 17.97 1.46 -1.74
C HIS A 288 18.32 0.82 -0.40
N VAL A 289 18.33 1.61 0.66
CA VAL A 289 18.64 1.20 2.03
C VAL A 289 17.34 0.96 2.79
N LYS A 290 17.05 -0.31 3.12
CA LYS A 290 15.87 -0.68 3.95
C LYS A 290 16.35 -0.93 5.37
N THR A 291 16.08 0.00 6.28
CA THR A 291 16.48 -0.05 7.69
C THR A 291 15.38 -0.63 8.58
N ALA A 292 15.72 -1.06 9.77
CA ALA A 292 14.78 -1.25 10.85
C ALA A 292 14.27 0.11 11.37
N VAL A 293 13.01 0.15 11.76
CA VAL A 293 12.38 1.23 12.54
C VAL A 293 11.41 0.56 13.50
N SER A 294 11.77 0.47 14.79
CA SER A 294 11.03 -0.32 15.79
C SER A 294 9.73 0.35 16.26
N ALA A 295 9.05 1.01 15.33
CA ALA A 295 7.72 1.55 15.51
C ALA A 295 6.68 0.65 14.82
N ARG A 296 5.51 0.51 15.46
CA ARG A 296 4.39 -0.24 14.89
C ARG A 296 3.66 0.63 13.86
N MET A 297 3.90 0.38 12.59
CA MET A 297 3.23 1.06 11.49
C MET A 297 2.24 0.10 10.83
N THR A 298 0.99 0.53 10.66
CA THR A 298 -0.09 -0.33 10.21
C THR A 298 -0.23 -1.55 11.14
N SER A 299 0.00 -2.77 10.66
CA SER A 299 -0.22 -4.01 11.43
C SER A 299 1.00 -4.50 12.22
N HIS A 300 2.23 -4.09 11.88
CA HIS A 300 3.46 -4.70 12.40
C HIS A 300 4.50 -3.68 12.84
N VAL A 301 5.33 -4.07 13.82
CA VAL A 301 6.60 -3.40 14.11
C VAL A 301 7.52 -3.59 12.90
N ARG A 302 8.22 -2.53 12.50
CA ARG A 302 8.99 -2.50 11.25
C ARG A 302 10.47 -2.86 11.46
N ASP A 303 10.72 -3.92 12.22
CA ASP A 303 12.04 -4.52 12.38
C ASP A 303 12.42 -5.41 11.18
N ILE A 304 13.69 -5.80 11.11
CA ILE A 304 14.21 -6.72 10.09
C ILE A 304 14.80 -7.93 10.82
N SER A 305 14.11 -9.05 10.79
CA SER A 305 14.57 -10.25 11.48
C SER A 305 15.87 -10.79 10.89
N ALA A 306 16.66 -11.50 11.71
CA ALA A 306 17.85 -12.20 11.26
C ALA A 306 17.55 -13.21 10.13
N ALA A 307 16.37 -13.83 10.14
CA ALA A 307 15.90 -14.67 9.06
C ALA A 307 15.73 -13.87 7.76
N SER A 308 15.12 -12.69 7.82
CA SER A 308 14.99 -11.82 6.64
C SER A 308 16.34 -11.42 6.05
N VAL A 309 17.36 -11.19 6.90
CA VAL A 309 18.73 -10.92 6.44
C VAL A 309 19.33 -12.13 5.73
N ARG A 310 19.22 -13.35 6.32
CA ARG A 310 19.77 -14.58 5.73
C ARG A 310 19.08 -14.95 4.42
N ASP A 311 17.75 -14.81 4.37
CA ASP A 311 16.92 -15.25 3.25
C ASP A 311 16.99 -14.27 2.05
N ALA A 312 17.39 -13.02 2.26
CA ALA A 312 17.29 -11.95 1.28
C ALA A 312 17.96 -12.27 -0.07
N VAL A 313 19.22 -12.69 -0.04
CA VAL A 313 19.99 -12.99 -1.26
C VAL A 313 19.55 -14.32 -1.88
N PRO A 314 19.48 -15.45 -1.16
CA PRO A 314 19.02 -16.72 -1.72
C PRO A 314 17.62 -16.63 -2.36
N LEU A 315 16.73 -15.86 -1.75
CA LEU A 315 15.38 -15.63 -2.26
C LEU A 315 15.37 -14.78 -3.52
N SER A 316 16.22 -13.74 -3.57
CA SER A 316 16.40 -12.90 -4.76
C SER A 316 16.91 -13.71 -5.95
N ASP A 317 17.85 -14.61 -5.72
CA ASP A 317 18.41 -15.48 -6.74
C ASP A 317 17.38 -16.51 -7.23
N LEU A 318 16.60 -17.09 -6.31
CA LEU A 318 15.51 -18.01 -6.67
C LEU A 318 14.49 -17.32 -7.57
N LEU A 319 14.00 -16.14 -7.17
CA LEU A 319 13.01 -15.40 -7.95
C LEU A 319 13.56 -14.97 -9.31
N THR A 320 14.80 -14.56 -9.37
CA THR A 320 15.44 -14.16 -10.65
C THR A 320 15.55 -15.35 -11.60
N ARG A 321 15.96 -16.53 -11.09
CA ARG A 321 16.02 -17.76 -11.91
C ARG A 321 14.63 -18.21 -12.36
N ALA A 322 13.63 -18.15 -11.48
CA ALA A 322 12.26 -18.51 -11.84
C ALA A 322 11.67 -17.52 -12.87
N ALA A 323 11.84 -16.21 -12.64
CA ALA A 323 11.38 -15.18 -13.57
C ALA A 323 12.00 -15.34 -14.97
N ALA A 324 13.31 -15.64 -15.07
CA ALA A 324 13.99 -15.84 -16.34
C ALA A 324 13.35 -16.94 -17.21
N ARG A 325 12.69 -17.94 -16.62
CA ARG A 325 11.98 -19.01 -17.35
C ARG A 325 10.70 -18.55 -18.04
N LEU A 326 10.17 -17.39 -17.67
CA LEU A 326 9.01 -16.79 -18.34
C LEU A 326 9.39 -16.02 -19.62
N GLY A 327 10.66 -15.98 -19.98
CA GLY A 327 11.13 -15.34 -21.21
C GLY A 327 10.75 -13.86 -21.28
N ARG A 328 10.08 -13.45 -22.36
CA ARG A 328 9.67 -12.05 -22.58
C ARG A 328 8.61 -11.55 -21.59
N ALA A 329 7.89 -12.44 -20.95
CA ALA A 329 6.87 -12.13 -19.96
C ALA A 329 7.44 -12.05 -18.52
N ALA A 330 8.75 -12.23 -18.35
CA ALA A 330 9.41 -12.21 -17.06
C ALA A 330 9.20 -10.86 -16.34
N PRO A 331 8.77 -10.87 -15.07
CA PRO A 331 8.84 -9.69 -14.24
C PRO A 331 10.30 -9.37 -13.94
N HIS A 332 10.64 -8.09 -13.87
CA HIS A 332 11.90 -7.70 -13.27
C HIS A 332 11.83 -7.85 -11.75
N ILE A 333 12.87 -8.38 -11.15
CA ILE A 333 12.99 -8.55 -9.69
C ILE A 333 13.99 -7.53 -9.17
N ALA A 334 13.53 -6.58 -8.36
CA ALA A 334 14.42 -5.69 -7.62
C ALA A 334 15.01 -6.48 -6.43
N ARG A 335 16.19 -7.07 -6.66
CA ARG A 335 16.84 -8.01 -5.75
C ARG A 335 17.32 -7.33 -4.48
N TYR A 336 17.32 -8.05 -3.38
CA TYR A 336 18.21 -7.74 -2.29
C TYR A 336 19.63 -8.16 -2.66
N LEU A 337 20.56 -7.23 -2.51
CA LEU A 337 21.98 -7.43 -2.86
C LEU A 337 22.75 -8.02 -1.70
N CYS A 338 22.47 -7.49 -0.50
CA CYS A 338 23.05 -7.94 0.75
C CYS A 338 22.24 -7.44 1.94
N GLY A 339 22.59 -7.90 3.12
CA GLY A 339 22.00 -7.43 4.37
C GLY A 339 22.94 -7.63 5.54
N ALA A 340 22.72 -6.85 6.61
CA ALA A 340 23.48 -6.94 7.85
C ALA A 340 22.58 -6.81 9.07
N ALA A 341 22.96 -7.45 10.18
CA ALA A 341 22.33 -7.27 11.48
C ALA A 341 23.40 -7.30 12.58
N VAL A 342 23.44 -6.27 13.39
CA VAL A 342 24.36 -6.18 14.54
C VAL A 342 23.96 -7.20 15.61
N ARG A 343 24.94 -7.85 16.22
CA ARG A 343 24.72 -8.74 17.37
C ARG A 343 24.72 -7.95 18.66
N VAL A 344 23.60 -8.00 19.36
CA VAL A 344 23.45 -7.52 20.74
C VAL A 344 23.39 -8.77 21.61
N ASP A 345 24.22 -8.82 22.65
CA ASP A 345 24.37 -10.00 23.52
C ASP A 345 24.60 -11.33 22.75
N GLY A 346 25.38 -11.24 21.66
CA GLY A 346 25.71 -12.40 20.80
C GLY A 346 24.62 -12.80 19.79
N VAL A 347 23.42 -12.22 19.86
CA VAL A 347 22.28 -12.55 18.99
C VAL A 347 22.06 -11.44 17.95
N PRO A 348 21.86 -11.76 16.65
CA PRO A 348 21.54 -10.74 15.64
C PRO A 348 20.25 -10.00 16.00
N SER A 349 20.35 -8.68 16.20
CA SER A 349 19.23 -7.82 16.57
C SER A 349 18.37 -7.47 15.35
N ALA A 350 17.06 -7.64 15.48
CA ALA A 350 16.11 -7.21 14.45
C ALA A 350 15.97 -5.67 14.38
N GLU A 351 16.37 -4.99 15.44
CA GLU A 351 16.27 -3.55 15.59
C GLU A 351 17.46 -2.80 14.96
N VAL A 352 18.61 -3.48 14.79
CA VAL A 352 19.81 -2.91 14.17
C VAL A 352 20.18 -3.76 12.96
N ALA A 353 19.28 -3.75 11.99
CA ALA A 353 19.42 -4.53 10.77
C ALA A 353 19.06 -3.69 9.55
N VAL A 354 19.68 -4.04 8.41
CA VAL A 354 19.54 -3.35 7.14
C VAL A 354 19.57 -4.34 5.98
N LEU A 355 18.84 -4.02 4.93
CA LEU A 355 18.90 -4.71 3.64
C LEU A 355 19.20 -3.68 2.54
N LEU A 356 20.13 -3.98 1.66
CA LEU A 356 20.41 -3.20 0.47
C LEU A 356 19.71 -3.84 -0.73
N ARG A 357 18.95 -3.02 -1.47
CA ARG A 357 18.12 -3.50 -2.58
C ARG A 357 18.41 -2.74 -3.87
N GLU A 358 18.37 -3.44 -5.00
CA GLU A 358 18.43 -2.81 -6.31
C GLU A 358 17.33 -1.74 -6.45
N PRO A 359 17.65 -0.53 -6.94
CA PRO A 359 16.64 0.46 -7.23
C PRO A 359 15.78 0.01 -8.40
N PRO A 360 14.43 -0.02 -8.28
CA PRO A 360 13.55 -0.41 -9.39
C PRO A 360 13.71 0.44 -10.64
N SER A 361 14.16 1.69 -10.50
CA SER A 361 14.42 2.61 -11.61
C SER A 361 15.47 2.10 -12.61
N ARG A 362 16.37 1.17 -12.18
CA ARG A 362 17.34 0.54 -13.11
C ARG A 362 16.70 -0.24 -14.26
N PHE A 363 15.43 -0.62 -14.12
CA PHE A 363 14.70 -1.40 -15.12
C PHE A 363 13.94 -0.53 -16.13
N ALA A 364 14.03 0.80 -16.01
CA ALA A 364 13.50 1.75 -16.98
C ALA A 364 14.55 2.12 -18.01
N GLY A 365 14.14 2.20 -19.27
CA GLY A 365 14.91 2.80 -20.34
C GLY A 365 14.92 4.34 -20.26
N PRO A 366 15.62 5.01 -21.17
CA PRO A 366 15.77 6.48 -21.16
C PRO A 366 14.46 7.27 -21.21
N GLU A 367 13.44 6.74 -21.88
CA GLU A 367 12.11 7.37 -22.03
C GLU A 367 11.02 6.63 -21.22
N GLU A 368 11.41 5.83 -20.25
CA GLU A 368 10.50 5.06 -19.42
C GLU A 368 10.60 5.51 -17.96
N VAL A 369 9.55 5.27 -17.21
CA VAL A 369 9.53 5.49 -15.77
C VAL A 369 9.00 4.27 -15.05
N VAL A 370 9.43 4.07 -13.81
CA VAL A 370 8.92 3.03 -12.92
C VAL A 370 8.05 3.67 -11.85
N ALA A 371 6.80 3.23 -11.76
CA ALA A 371 5.84 3.74 -10.78
C ALA A 371 5.19 2.60 -10.00
N PRO A 372 5.09 2.68 -8.65
CA PRO A 372 4.34 1.71 -7.86
C PRO A 372 2.84 1.88 -8.13
N LEU A 373 2.11 0.77 -8.23
CA LEU A 373 0.67 0.80 -8.55
C LEU A 373 -0.13 1.58 -7.51
N ALA A 374 0.31 1.60 -6.26
CA ALA A 374 -0.30 2.40 -5.20
C ALA A 374 -0.28 3.91 -5.53
N ALA A 375 0.78 4.41 -6.15
CA ALA A 375 0.86 5.81 -6.57
C ALA A 375 -0.08 6.11 -7.74
N LEU A 376 -0.30 5.15 -8.64
CA LEU A 376 -1.18 5.33 -9.80
C LEU A 376 -2.65 5.45 -9.40
N THR A 377 -3.07 4.81 -8.31
CA THR A 377 -4.44 4.86 -7.79
C THR A 377 -4.70 6.02 -6.84
N THR A 378 -3.64 6.71 -6.42
CA THR A 378 -3.74 7.85 -5.49
C THR A 378 -4.26 9.10 -6.22
N ARG A 379 -5.12 9.85 -5.53
CA ARG A 379 -5.54 11.20 -5.98
C ARG A 379 -4.53 12.24 -5.54
N PRO A 380 -4.24 13.24 -6.37
CA PRO A 380 -3.45 14.39 -5.94
C PRO A 380 -4.10 15.12 -4.76
N ALA A 381 -3.29 15.62 -3.83
CA ALA A 381 -3.79 16.41 -2.70
C ALA A 381 -4.45 17.74 -3.14
N SER A 382 -4.07 18.26 -4.31
CA SER A 382 -4.70 19.44 -4.95
C SER A 382 -6.09 19.17 -5.52
N GLY A 383 -6.54 17.91 -5.50
CA GLY A 383 -7.76 17.46 -6.19
C GLY A 383 -7.45 16.98 -7.61
N GLY A 384 -8.46 16.44 -8.27
CA GLY A 384 -8.32 15.90 -9.62
C GLY A 384 -8.40 14.36 -9.68
N PRO A 385 -8.28 13.78 -10.89
CA PRO A 385 -8.38 12.34 -11.07
C PRO A 385 -7.14 11.62 -10.56
N PRO A 386 -7.26 10.32 -10.18
CA PRO A 386 -6.10 9.46 -9.95
C PRO A 386 -5.17 9.43 -11.17
N LEU A 387 -3.86 9.31 -10.93
CA LEU A 387 -2.85 9.37 -12.01
C LEU A 387 -3.11 8.31 -13.10
N VAL A 388 -3.59 7.12 -12.75
CA VAL A 388 -3.91 6.06 -13.73
C VAL A 388 -4.95 6.51 -14.76
N ARG A 389 -5.88 7.41 -14.41
CA ARG A 389 -6.84 7.96 -15.38
C ARG A 389 -6.17 8.91 -16.37
N VAL A 390 -5.30 9.78 -15.86
CA VAL A 390 -4.52 10.70 -16.70
C VAL A 390 -3.67 9.91 -17.70
N LEU A 391 -3.01 8.85 -17.23
CA LEU A 391 -2.20 7.96 -18.06
C LEU A 391 -3.03 7.21 -19.11
N ALA A 392 -4.20 6.71 -18.73
CA ALA A 392 -5.10 6.01 -19.65
C ALA A 392 -5.63 6.94 -20.75
N GLU A 393 -5.97 8.17 -20.41
CA GLU A 393 -6.41 9.20 -21.36
C GLU A 393 -5.28 9.59 -22.32
N ALA A 394 -4.07 9.82 -21.82
CA ALA A 394 -2.89 10.10 -22.65
C ALA A 394 -2.56 8.95 -23.62
N ALA A 395 -2.61 7.71 -23.13
CA ALA A 395 -2.36 6.52 -23.94
C ALA A 395 -3.42 6.30 -25.04
N GLY A 396 -4.65 6.73 -24.83
CA GLY A 396 -5.75 6.63 -25.80
C GLY A 396 -5.70 7.69 -26.90
N GLY A 397 -5.24 8.90 -26.58
CA GLY A 397 -5.16 10.02 -27.55
C GLY A 397 -4.17 9.84 -28.69
N THR A 398 -3.21 8.93 -28.55
CA THR A 398 -2.17 8.67 -29.59
C THR A 398 -2.62 7.66 -30.67
N THR A 399 -3.81 7.04 -30.57
CA THR A 399 -4.30 6.05 -31.53
C THR A 399 -5.38 6.56 -32.48
N GLY A 400 -5.78 7.81 -32.41
CA GLY A 400 -6.89 8.38 -33.18
C GLY A 400 -6.57 9.65 -33.95
N SER A 401 -5.83 9.54 -35.06
CA SER A 401 -5.99 10.50 -36.18
C SER A 401 -6.94 9.84 -37.21
N THR A 402 -8.15 10.30 -37.27
CA THR A 402 -8.99 10.68 -38.41
C THR A 402 -10.47 10.53 -38.09
N THR A 403 -11.19 11.60 -38.48
CA THR A 403 -12.64 11.78 -38.64
C THR A 403 -13.49 11.93 -37.38
N GLY A 404 -13.93 13.19 -37.25
CA GLY A 404 -14.79 13.69 -36.20
C GLY A 404 -16.10 12.94 -35.99
N THR A 405 -16.43 12.80 -34.75
CA THR A 405 -17.78 12.90 -34.23
C THR A 405 -17.70 13.13 -32.71
N THR A 406 -18.36 14.15 -32.24
CA THR A 406 -18.46 14.58 -30.85
C THR A 406 -19.16 13.55 -29.99
N GLY A 407 -18.42 12.80 -29.17
CA GLY A 407 -18.93 11.87 -28.17
C GLY A 407 -17.91 11.64 -27.08
N THR A 408 -17.77 12.56 -26.13
CA THR A 408 -16.72 12.61 -25.09
C THR A 408 -16.75 11.47 -24.08
N THR A 409 -17.87 10.76 -23.91
CA THR A 409 -18.02 9.69 -22.90
C THR A 409 -17.58 8.30 -23.39
N GLY A 410 -17.60 8.03 -24.67
CA GLY A 410 -17.18 6.71 -25.24
C GLY A 410 -15.65 6.57 -25.36
N SER A 411 -14.92 7.67 -25.52
CA SER A 411 -13.46 7.68 -25.72
C SER A 411 -12.69 7.37 -24.42
N THR A 412 -13.09 7.93 -23.29
CA THR A 412 -12.42 7.74 -21.99
C THR A 412 -12.58 6.32 -21.43
N ALA A 413 -13.75 5.72 -21.61
CA ALA A 413 -14.01 4.33 -21.18
C ALA A 413 -13.16 3.32 -21.99
N GLY A 414 -13.00 3.55 -23.29
CA GLY A 414 -12.13 2.74 -24.16
C GLY A 414 -10.65 2.83 -23.77
N SER A 415 -10.18 4.03 -23.42
CA SER A 415 -8.79 4.27 -22.99
C SER A 415 -8.48 3.59 -21.65
N SER A 416 -9.39 3.67 -20.67
CA SER A 416 -9.26 3.00 -19.37
C SER A 416 -9.20 1.49 -19.49
N ALA A 417 -10.08 0.90 -20.30
CA ALA A 417 -10.10 -0.53 -20.59
C ALA A 417 -8.83 -1.01 -21.30
N GLY A 418 -8.34 -0.24 -22.27
CA GLY A 418 -7.12 -0.54 -23.03
C GLY A 418 -5.87 -0.51 -22.14
N TRP A 419 -5.72 0.51 -21.29
CA TRP A 419 -4.63 0.61 -20.34
C TRP A 419 -4.65 -0.56 -19.34
N LEU A 420 -5.84 -0.82 -18.77
CA LEU A 420 -6.02 -1.91 -17.80
C LEU A 420 -5.74 -3.28 -18.43
N ALA A 421 -6.18 -3.52 -19.67
CA ALA A 421 -5.91 -4.76 -20.39
C ALA A 421 -4.42 -5.00 -20.61
N ALA A 422 -3.67 -3.95 -20.98
CA ALA A 422 -2.22 -4.04 -21.17
C ALA A 422 -1.52 -4.38 -19.85
N PHE A 423 -1.86 -3.69 -18.77
CA PHE A 423 -1.30 -3.96 -17.45
C PHE A 423 -1.68 -5.36 -16.94
N ALA A 424 -2.97 -5.72 -17.05
CA ALA A 424 -3.48 -7.01 -16.55
C ALA A 424 -2.81 -8.20 -17.25
N ARG A 425 -2.64 -8.14 -18.56
CA ARG A 425 -1.91 -9.16 -19.31
C ARG A 425 -0.51 -9.37 -18.71
N THR A 426 0.27 -8.30 -18.57
CA THR A 426 1.64 -8.39 -18.06
C THR A 426 1.68 -8.90 -16.61
N ALA A 427 0.80 -8.38 -15.75
CA ALA A 427 0.78 -8.73 -14.33
C ALA A 427 0.32 -10.19 -14.10
N PHE A 428 -0.71 -10.68 -14.83
CA PHE A 428 -1.16 -12.06 -14.71
C PHE A 428 -0.16 -13.06 -15.31
N THR A 429 0.41 -12.77 -16.48
CA THR A 429 1.42 -13.67 -17.06
C THR A 429 2.61 -13.83 -16.12
N ALA A 430 3.08 -12.74 -15.52
CA ALA A 430 4.15 -12.79 -14.52
C ALA A 430 3.72 -13.51 -13.23
N GLY A 431 2.60 -13.11 -12.63
CA GLY A 431 2.14 -13.62 -11.34
C GLY A 431 1.73 -15.09 -11.40
N LEU A 432 0.91 -15.49 -12.39
CA LEU A 432 0.46 -16.87 -12.57
C LEU A 432 1.60 -17.79 -13.05
N GLY A 433 2.51 -17.28 -13.88
CA GLY A 433 3.70 -18.03 -14.28
C GLY A 433 4.60 -18.38 -13.09
N LEU A 434 4.85 -17.44 -12.19
CA LEU A 434 5.59 -17.71 -10.95
C LEU A 434 4.80 -18.62 -10.01
N LEU A 435 3.49 -18.46 -9.88
CA LEU A 435 2.63 -19.34 -9.09
C LEU A 435 2.67 -20.79 -9.60
N ALA A 436 2.62 -20.99 -10.90
CA ALA A 436 2.73 -22.30 -11.51
C ALA A 436 4.04 -23.02 -11.11
N MET A 437 5.13 -22.25 -11.02
CA MET A 437 6.43 -22.75 -10.54
C MET A 437 6.53 -22.85 -9.01
N GLY A 438 5.51 -22.39 -8.27
CA GLY A 438 5.47 -22.52 -6.81
C GLY A 438 5.88 -21.25 -6.06
N ILE A 439 5.88 -20.10 -6.69
CA ILE A 439 6.21 -18.81 -6.05
C ILE A 439 4.98 -17.91 -6.07
N ALA A 440 4.42 -17.64 -4.90
CA ALA A 440 3.30 -16.73 -4.74
C ALA A 440 3.79 -15.37 -4.21
N LEU A 441 3.67 -14.35 -5.06
CA LEU A 441 4.07 -12.99 -4.75
C LEU A 441 3.06 -12.29 -3.84
N GLU A 442 3.51 -11.40 -2.98
CA GLU A 442 2.66 -10.41 -2.32
C GLU A 442 2.53 -9.17 -3.22
N ALA A 443 1.76 -9.31 -4.30
CA ALA A 443 1.70 -8.38 -5.44
C ALA A 443 0.70 -7.22 -5.22
N HIS A 444 0.71 -6.59 -4.03
CA HIS A 444 -0.06 -5.38 -3.78
C HIS A 444 0.62 -4.14 -4.36
N GLY A 445 -0.10 -3.03 -4.46
CA GLY A 445 0.33 -1.83 -5.20
C GLY A 445 1.62 -1.16 -4.71
N GLN A 446 2.11 -1.46 -3.50
CA GLN A 446 3.42 -1.00 -3.03
C GLN A 446 4.57 -1.85 -3.59
N ASN A 447 4.37 -3.16 -3.75
CA ASN A 447 5.41 -4.12 -4.14
C ASN A 447 5.43 -4.38 -5.65
N LEU A 448 4.29 -4.21 -6.32
CA LEU A 448 4.18 -4.32 -7.77
C LEU A 448 4.26 -2.94 -8.40
N LEU A 449 5.21 -2.76 -9.31
CA LEU A 449 5.45 -1.52 -10.02
C LEU A 449 5.26 -1.74 -11.53
N ALA A 450 4.75 -0.73 -12.22
CA ALA A 450 4.70 -0.70 -13.67
C ALA A 450 5.90 0.07 -14.24
N VAL A 451 6.52 -0.46 -15.27
CA VAL A 451 7.37 0.30 -16.17
C VAL A 451 6.46 0.89 -17.23
N LEU A 452 6.41 2.19 -17.31
CA LEU A 452 5.56 2.95 -18.21
C LEU A 452 6.43 3.58 -19.32
N ASP A 453 5.97 3.47 -20.56
CA ASP A 453 6.62 4.12 -21.69
C ASP A 453 6.37 5.66 -21.69
N ARG A 454 6.96 6.39 -22.62
CA ARG A 454 6.78 7.84 -22.79
C ARG A 454 5.34 8.28 -23.00
N HIS A 455 4.44 7.37 -23.34
CA HIS A 455 3.00 7.62 -23.51
C HIS A 455 2.19 7.19 -22.29
N GLY A 456 2.82 6.79 -21.18
CA GLY A 456 2.17 6.30 -19.97
C GLY A 456 1.58 4.90 -20.10
N ARG A 457 1.94 4.11 -21.14
CA ARG A 457 1.45 2.75 -21.33
C ARG A 457 2.27 1.75 -20.51
N PRO A 458 1.63 0.78 -19.83
CA PRO A 458 2.36 -0.24 -19.10
C PRO A 458 3.05 -1.22 -20.07
N ALA A 459 4.38 -1.26 -20.00
CA ALA A 459 5.21 -2.11 -20.84
C ALA A 459 5.65 -3.41 -20.13
N ARG A 460 6.05 -3.30 -18.86
CA ARG A 460 6.59 -4.39 -18.04
C ARG A 460 6.23 -4.19 -16.59
N VAL A 461 6.45 -5.20 -15.75
CA VAL A 461 6.31 -5.10 -14.29
C VAL A 461 7.63 -5.33 -13.59
N VAL A 462 7.81 -4.61 -12.48
CA VAL A 462 8.90 -4.83 -11.52
C VAL A 462 8.27 -5.28 -10.21
N TYR A 463 8.83 -6.31 -9.61
CA TYR A 463 8.45 -6.78 -8.28
C TYR A 463 9.58 -6.52 -7.28
N ARG A 464 9.23 -6.06 -6.10
CA ARG A 464 10.15 -5.79 -5.00
C ARG A 464 9.59 -6.25 -3.66
N ASP A 465 10.44 -6.32 -2.65
CA ASP A 465 10.12 -6.69 -1.28
C ASP A 465 9.71 -8.17 -1.13
N LEU A 466 10.72 -9.03 -1.02
CA LEU A 466 10.58 -10.49 -1.09
C LEU A 466 10.28 -11.14 0.26
N ALA A 467 10.24 -10.36 1.36
CA ALA A 467 10.22 -10.90 2.72
C ALA A 467 8.92 -11.60 3.12
N ASP A 468 7.84 -11.45 2.33
CA ASP A 468 6.52 -12.01 2.68
C ASP A 468 5.84 -12.76 1.52
N ILE A 469 6.62 -13.36 0.62
CA ILE A 469 6.13 -14.29 -0.40
C ILE A 469 5.89 -15.68 0.18
N ARG A 470 5.32 -16.58 -0.63
CA ARG A 470 5.24 -18.02 -0.29
C ARG A 470 5.91 -18.84 -1.39
N VAL A 471 6.61 -19.90 -0.97
CA VAL A 471 7.40 -20.77 -1.85
C VAL A 471 6.98 -22.22 -1.61
N SER A 472 6.67 -22.94 -2.70
CA SER A 472 6.34 -24.37 -2.67
C SER A 472 7.51 -25.21 -3.19
N PRO A 473 8.24 -25.91 -2.32
CA PRO A 473 9.30 -26.84 -2.73
C PRO A 473 8.83 -27.89 -3.73
N ALA A 474 7.65 -28.45 -3.51
CA ALA A 474 7.09 -29.47 -4.40
C ALA A 474 6.82 -28.93 -5.81
N ARG A 475 6.34 -27.69 -5.95
CA ARG A 475 6.15 -27.08 -7.28
C ARG A 475 7.49 -26.71 -7.91
N LEU A 476 8.41 -26.09 -7.16
CA LEU A 476 9.76 -25.75 -7.65
C LEU A 476 10.49 -26.99 -8.17
N GLY A 477 10.48 -28.09 -7.40
CA GLY A 477 11.14 -29.35 -7.77
C GLY A 477 10.64 -29.91 -9.10
N ARG A 478 9.31 -29.84 -9.38
CA ARG A 478 8.74 -30.24 -10.69
C ARG A 478 9.26 -29.40 -11.86
N HIS A 479 9.69 -28.19 -11.58
CA HIS A 479 10.31 -27.30 -12.57
C HIS A 479 11.85 -27.34 -12.52
N GLY A 480 12.48 -28.27 -11.77
CA GLY A 480 13.94 -28.37 -11.64
C GLY A 480 14.57 -27.12 -11.02
N LEU A 481 13.85 -26.48 -10.09
CA LEU A 481 14.34 -25.38 -9.27
C LEU A 481 14.53 -25.90 -7.83
N GLU A 482 15.71 -25.71 -7.28
CA GLU A 482 15.98 -26.02 -5.89
C GLU A 482 15.45 -24.93 -4.98
N THR A 483 14.83 -25.33 -3.87
CA THR A 483 14.45 -24.42 -2.80
C THR A 483 15.69 -24.16 -1.93
N PRO A 484 16.17 -22.91 -1.84
CA PRO A 484 17.25 -22.61 -0.92
C PRO A 484 16.79 -22.78 0.53
N PRO A 485 17.71 -22.86 1.51
CA PRO A 485 17.33 -22.88 2.92
C PRO A 485 16.69 -21.55 3.32
N LEU A 486 15.36 -21.52 3.42
CA LEU A 486 14.54 -20.35 3.77
C LEU A 486 13.90 -20.54 5.14
N HIS A 487 13.53 -19.43 5.76
CA HIS A 487 12.75 -19.49 7.00
C HIS A 487 11.41 -20.22 6.77
N PRO A 488 10.98 -21.13 7.67
CA PRO A 488 9.77 -21.96 7.47
C PRO A 488 8.49 -21.18 7.15
N ARG A 489 8.35 -19.96 7.64
CA ARG A 489 7.19 -19.10 7.33
C ARG A 489 7.01 -18.80 5.85
N LEU A 490 8.08 -18.84 5.05
CA LEU A 490 8.05 -18.59 3.61
C LEU A 490 7.71 -19.85 2.80
N VAL A 491 7.85 -21.03 3.41
CA VAL A 491 7.79 -22.32 2.74
C VAL A 491 6.46 -23.01 3.01
N THR A 492 5.76 -23.41 1.97
CA THR A 492 4.50 -24.16 2.09
C THR A 492 4.15 -24.85 0.79
N ASP A 493 3.69 -26.09 0.87
CA ASP A 493 3.10 -26.82 -0.26
C ASP A 493 1.56 -26.74 -0.26
N ASP A 494 0.96 -26.10 0.75
CA ASP A 494 -0.49 -25.87 0.78
C ASP A 494 -0.88 -24.84 -0.31
N PRO A 495 -1.65 -25.27 -1.33
CA PRO A 495 -2.06 -24.39 -2.41
C PRO A 495 -2.97 -23.23 -1.95
N ARG A 496 -3.63 -23.39 -0.80
CA ARG A 496 -4.47 -22.32 -0.22
C ARG A 496 -3.61 -21.13 0.16
N HIS A 497 -2.50 -21.33 0.86
CA HIS A 497 -1.61 -20.24 1.27
C HIS A 497 -0.97 -19.53 0.06
N LEU A 498 -0.67 -20.28 -1.02
CA LEU A 498 -0.15 -19.69 -2.25
C LEU A 498 -1.22 -18.81 -2.92
N ARG A 499 -2.46 -19.28 -3.02
CA ARG A 499 -3.60 -18.56 -3.61
C ARG A 499 -3.96 -17.32 -2.80
N GLU A 500 -4.09 -17.46 -1.49
CA GLU A 500 -4.34 -16.34 -0.58
C GLU A 500 -3.31 -15.23 -0.79
N LYS A 501 -2.03 -15.58 -0.85
CA LYS A 501 -0.95 -14.59 -1.01
C LYS A 501 -1.03 -13.89 -2.36
N LEU A 502 -1.11 -14.59 -3.48
CA LEU A 502 -1.13 -13.96 -4.80
C LEU A 502 -2.49 -13.36 -5.14
N PHE A 503 -3.58 -14.10 -5.00
CA PHE A 503 -4.90 -13.61 -5.43
C PHE A 503 -5.39 -12.47 -4.55
N GLY A 504 -5.20 -12.58 -3.23
CA GLY A 504 -5.57 -11.52 -2.29
C GLY A 504 -4.79 -10.23 -2.49
N SER A 505 -3.51 -10.30 -2.85
CA SER A 505 -2.71 -9.11 -3.10
C SER A 505 -2.89 -8.55 -4.53
N LEU A 506 -2.87 -9.41 -5.55
CA LEU A 506 -2.96 -8.97 -6.95
C LEU A 506 -4.38 -8.56 -7.31
N VAL A 507 -5.38 -9.42 -7.05
CA VAL A 507 -6.77 -9.12 -7.42
C VAL A 507 -7.46 -8.31 -6.33
N GLY A 508 -7.44 -8.79 -5.09
CA GLY A 508 -8.13 -8.17 -3.96
C GLY A 508 -7.59 -6.80 -3.52
N THR A 509 -6.38 -6.44 -3.95
CA THR A 509 -5.79 -5.13 -3.61
C THR A 509 -5.40 -4.33 -4.84
N THR A 510 -4.53 -4.87 -5.72
CA THR A 510 -3.99 -4.09 -6.85
C THR A 510 -5.04 -3.84 -7.92
N PHE A 511 -5.70 -4.88 -8.45
CA PHE A 511 -6.76 -4.69 -9.45
C PHE A 511 -8.00 -4.03 -8.85
N ALA A 512 -8.34 -4.35 -7.61
CA ALA A 512 -9.42 -3.68 -6.88
C ALA A 512 -9.22 -2.15 -6.85
N GLY A 513 -8.02 -1.69 -6.48
CA GLY A 513 -7.67 -0.27 -6.49
C GLY A 513 -7.69 0.35 -7.89
N LEU A 514 -7.16 -0.35 -8.89
CA LEU A 514 -7.14 0.14 -10.28
C LEU A 514 -8.56 0.26 -10.86
N VAL A 515 -9.41 -0.76 -10.69
CA VAL A 515 -10.80 -0.74 -11.18
C VAL A 515 -11.58 0.40 -10.52
N SER A 516 -11.48 0.55 -9.19
CA SER A 516 -12.15 1.64 -8.49
C SER A 516 -11.64 3.03 -8.93
N ALA A 517 -10.32 3.19 -9.12
CA ALA A 517 -9.73 4.44 -9.57
C ALA A 517 -10.15 4.82 -11.01
N LEU A 518 -10.18 3.84 -11.91
CA LEU A 518 -10.56 4.02 -13.32
C LEU A 518 -12.09 4.16 -13.49
N GLY A 519 -12.87 3.42 -12.72
CA GLY A 519 -14.33 3.42 -12.76
C GLY A 519 -14.97 4.64 -12.13
N HIS A 520 -14.29 5.30 -11.20
CA HIS A 520 -14.69 6.56 -10.56
C HIS A 520 -16.12 6.53 -9.97
N GLY A 521 -16.51 5.39 -9.39
CA GLY A 521 -17.83 5.19 -8.79
C GLY A 521 -18.96 4.87 -9.78
N ASP A 522 -18.67 4.78 -11.08
CA ASP A 522 -19.63 4.27 -12.07
C ASP A 522 -19.59 2.74 -12.09
N ARG A 523 -20.60 2.11 -11.51
CA ARG A 523 -20.70 0.65 -11.37
C ARG A 523 -20.74 -0.10 -12.70
N ALA A 524 -21.30 0.50 -13.73
CA ALA A 524 -21.33 -0.12 -15.06
C ALA A 524 -19.95 -0.08 -15.72
N VAL A 525 -19.19 1.00 -15.49
CA VAL A 525 -17.78 1.06 -15.92
C VAL A 525 -16.93 0.06 -15.15
N GLU A 526 -17.06 0.00 -13.82
CA GLU A 526 -16.32 -0.95 -12.98
C GLU A 526 -16.59 -2.40 -13.38
N ALA A 527 -17.85 -2.78 -13.64
CA ALA A 527 -18.19 -4.12 -14.12
C ALA A 527 -17.46 -4.47 -15.42
N ARG A 528 -17.47 -3.57 -16.42
CA ARG A 528 -16.72 -3.79 -17.67
C ARG A 528 -15.21 -3.88 -17.46
N LEU A 529 -14.65 -3.12 -16.51
CA LEU A 529 -13.24 -3.20 -16.18
C LEU A 529 -12.89 -4.53 -15.50
N TRP A 530 -13.78 -5.07 -14.67
CA TRP A 530 -13.61 -6.41 -14.10
C TRP A 530 -13.66 -7.51 -15.18
N ASP A 531 -14.50 -7.38 -16.22
CA ASP A 531 -14.50 -8.28 -17.37
C ASP A 531 -13.17 -8.25 -18.14
N VAL A 532 -12.55 -7.07 -18.25
CA VAL A 532 -11.20 -6.92 -18.84
C VAL A 532 -10.17 -7.68 -18.01
N VAL A 533 -10.21 -7.52 -16.68
CA VAL A 533 -9.31 -8.23 -15.75
C VAL A 533 -9.49 -9.74 -15.85
N ALA A 534 -10.75 -10.21 -15.82
CA ALA A 534 -11.09 -11.63 -15.94
C ALA A 534 -10.60 -12.23 -17.26
N THR A 535 -10.79 -11.51 -18.38
CA THR A 535 -10.34 -11.93 -19.71
C THR A 535 -8.81 -12.07 -19.75
N ALA A 536 -8.08 -11.10 -19.19
CA ALA A 536 -6.62 -11.16 -19.15
C ALA A 536 -6.11 -12.34 -18.28
N ALA A 537 -6.77 -12.60 -17.14
CA ALA A 537 -6.45 -13.74 -16.28
C ALA A 537 -6.69 -15.09 -16.98
N ARG A 538 -7.82 -15.24 -17.71
CA ARG A 538 -8.11 -16.47 -18.48
C ARG A 538 -7.05 -16.72 -19.53
N ARG A 539 -6.70 -15.69 -20.31
CA ARG A 539 -5.64 -15.81 -21.34
C ARG A 539 -4.29 -16.19 -20.74
N ALA A 540 -3.93 -15.61 -19.60
CA ALA A 540 -2.68 -15.98 -18.94
C ALA A 540 -2.65 -17.44 -18.47
N PHE A 541 -3.79 -18.00 -18.02
CA PHE A 541 -3.90 -19.44 -17.73
C PHE A 541 -3.83 -20.31 -19.00
N ASP A 542 -4.44 -19.86 -20.10
CA ASP A 542 -4.46 -20.60 -21.37
C ASP A 542 -3.06 -20.70 -22.01
N GLU A 543 -2.18 -19.73 -21.71
CA GLU A 543 -0.78 -19.71 -22.16
C GLU A 543 0.15 -20.60 -21.31
N LEU A 544 -0.30 -21.09 -20.14
CA LEU A 544 0.49 -21.92 -19.25
C LEU A 544 0.26 -23.43 -19.50
N PRO A 545 1.25 -24.31 -19.22
CA PRO A 545 1.10 -25.75 -19.37
C PRO A 545 -0.03 -26.28 -18.48
N ALA A 546 -0.93 -27.10 -19.04
CA ALA A 546 -2.09 -27.65 -18.33
C ALA A 546 -1.65 -28.74 -17.32
N THR A 547 -1.52 -28.37 -16.06
CA THR A 547 -1.29 -29.28 -14.92
C THR A 547 -2.51 -29.31 -13.99
N ASP A 548 -2.65 -30.38 -13.19
CA ASP A 548 -3.75 -30.45 -12.20
C ASP A 548 -3.70 -29.30 -11.20
N GLY A 549 -2.51 -28.94 -10.74
CA GLY A 549 -2.31 -27.81 -9.83
C GLY A 549 -2.77 -26.51 -10.45
N LEU A 550 -2.46 -26.27 -11.73
CA LEU A 550 -2.87 -25.04 -12.43
C LEU A 550 -4.36 -25.01 -12.74
N ARG A 551 -4.97 -26.17 -13.07
CA ARG A 551 -6.43 -26.28 -13.21
C ARG A 551 -7.15 -25.94 -11.89
N ALA A 552 -6.64 -26.43 -10.78
CA ALA A 552 -7.16 -26.12 -9.45
C ALA A 552 -6.95 -24.64 -9.06
N ASP A 553 -5.82 -24.03 -9.44
CA ASP A 553 -5.56 -22.60 -9.23
C ASP A 553 -6.51 -21.72 -10.07
N ARG A 554 -6.76 -22.12 -11.33
CA ARG A 554 -7.75 -21.46 -12.21
C ARG A 554 -9.16 -21.55 -11.61
N ALA A 555 -9.59 -22.74 -11.19
CA ALA A 555 -10.90 -22.93 -10.57
C ALA A 555 -11.05 -22.08 -9.29
N ALA A 556 -10.00 -21.93 -8.50
CA ALA A 556 -10.00 -21.09 -7.30
C ALA A 556 -10.07 -19.60 -7.63
N LEU A 557 -9.33 -19.13 -8.68
CA LEU A 557 -9.35 -17.72 -9.06
C LEU A 557 -10.71 -17.27 -9.60
N PHE A 558 -11.43 -18.15 -10.30
CA PHE A 558 -12.76 -17.85 -10.85
C PHE A 558 -13.90 -18.45 -10.00
N GLY A 559 -13.60 -18.94 -8.81
CA GLY A 559 -14.59 -19.42 -7.86
C GLY A 559 -15.47 -18.28 -7.30
N PRO A 560 -16.52 -18.62 -6.53
CA PRO A 560 -17.49 -17.63 -6.05
C PRO A 560 -16.89 -16.60 -5.08
N GLU A 561 -15.79 -16.94 -4.41
CA GLU A 561 -15.15 -16.09 -3.40
C GLU A 561 -13.69 -15.86 -3.71
N LEU A 562 -13.21 -14.66 -3.35
CA LEU A 562 -11.83 -14.23 -3.46
C LEU A 562 -11.25 -13.95 -2.06
N PRO A 563 -10.05 -14.45 -1.73
CA PRO A 563 -9.38 -14.05 -0.49
C PRO A 563 -9.00 -12.57 -0.53
N VAL A 564 -9.27 -11.86 0.55
CA VAL A 564 -8.85 -10.45 0.74
C VAL A 564 -8.28 -10.32 2.15
N LYS A 565 -7.18 -9.59 2.28
CA LYS A 565 -6.51 -9.41 3.58
C LYS A 565 -7.43 -8.67 4.56
N ALA A 566 -7.68 -9.27 5.72
CA ALA A 566 -8.58 -8.75 6.74
C ALA A 566 -7.83 -7.79 7.68
N HIS A 567 -7.64 -6.56 7.22
CA HIS A 567 -6.78 -5.57 7.89
C HIS A 567 -7.32 -5.14 9.25
N THR A 568 -8.63 -5.02 9.42
CA THR A 568 -9.26 -4.64 10.69
C THR A 568 -9.20 -5.80 11.68
N LEU A 569 -9.49 -7.02 11.24
CA LEU A 569 -9.38 -8.22 12.07
C LEU A 569 -7.97 -8.39 12.62
N MET A 570 -6.94 -8.18 11.80
CA MET A 570 -5.53 -8.25 12.22
C MET A 570 -5.16 -7.24 13.32
N GLN A 571 -5.95 -6.18 13.52
CA GLN A 571 -5.73 -5.19 14.59
C GLN A 571 -6.46 -5.56 15.87
N ILE A 572 -7.61 -6.22 15.77
CA ILE A 572 -8.45 -6.66 16.90
C ILE A 572 -7.93 -7.99 17.45
N ASP A 573 -7.61 -8.94 16.56
CA ASP A 573 -7.15 -10.26 16.94
C ASP A 573 -5.76 -10.16 17.60
N GLY A 574 -5.69 -10.40 18.90
CA GLY A 574 -4.44 -10.47 19.67
C GLY A 574 -3.63 -11.75 19.44
N GLY A 575 -3.97 -12.55 18.43
CA GLY A 575 -3.32 -13.80 18.09
C GLY A 575 -1.88 -13.64 17.55
N PRO A 576 -1.21 -14.75 17.24
CA PRO A 576 0.16 -14.72 16.74
C PRO A 576 0.27 -13.91 15.43
N PRO A 577 1.42 -13.28 15.18
CA PRO A 577 1.65 -12.52 13.95
C PRO A 577 1.41 -13.37 12.70
N GLY A 578 0.66 -12.84 11.74
CA GLY A 578 0.37 -13.52 10.48
C GLY A 578 -0.77 -12.87 9.71
N ASP A 579 -0.91 -13.25 8.44
CA ASP A 579 -2.02 -12.78 7.63
C ASP A 579 -3.34 -13.39 8.11
N ARG A 580 -4.40 -12.57 8.10
CA ARG A 580 -5.79 -12.99 8.26
C ARG A 580 -6.54 -12.69 6.98
N TRP A 581 -7.40 -13.58 6.55
CA TRP A 581 -8.12 -13.51 5.30
C TRP A 581 -9.62 -13.47 5.53
N ALA A 582 -10.29 -12.62 4.76
CA ALA A 582 -11.73 -12.67 4.54
C ALA A 582 -11.96 -13.22 3.13
N TYR A 583 -13.00 -14.02 2.94
CA TYR A 583 -13.41 -14.52 1.63
C TYR A 583 -14.65 -13.74 1.19
N LEU A 584 -14.52 -13.01 0.11
CA LEU A 584 -15.52 -12.04 -0.34
C LEU A 584 -16.05 -12.41 -1.73
N PRO A 585 -17.27 -11.98 -2.12
CA PRO A 585 -17.77 -12.19 -3.46
C PRO A 585 -16.74 -11.80 -4.52
N ASN A 586 -16.46 -12.73 -5.41
CA ASN A 586 -15.38 -12.58 -6.37
C ASN A 586 -15.86 -11.83 -7.63
N PRO A 587 -15.29 -10.67 -7.95
CA PRO A 587 -15.69 -9.92 -9.13
C PRO A 587 -15.28 -10.60 -10.46
N LEU A 588 -14.44 -11.64 -10.41
CA LEU A 588 -14.04 -12.43 -11.58
C LEU A 588 -14.93 -13.67 -11.79
N ALA A 589 -15.80 -14.02 -10.83
CA ALA A 589 -16.74 -15.12 -10.95
C ALA A 589 -17.89 -14.68 -11.84
N GLY A 590 -18.17 -15.40 -12.92
CA GLY A 590 -19.37 -15.18 -13.75
C GLY A 590 -19.13 -14.45 -15.07
N GLY A 591 -17.87 -14.21 -15.49
CA GLY A 591 -17.50 -13.77 -16.85
C GLY A 591 -17.20 -14.96 -17.78
#